data_7670c2d8fe7476f09b021b8cc197a03c
#
_entry.id   7670c2d8fe7476f09b021b8cc197a03c
#
_cell.length_a   1.000
_cell.length_b   1.000
_cell.length_c   1.000
_cell.angle_alpha   90.00
_cell.angle_beta   90.00
_cell.angle_gamma   90.00
#
_symmetry.space_group_name_H-M   'P 1'
#
loop_
_entity.id
_entity.type
_entity.pdbx_description
1 polymer ?
#
loop_
_entity_poly.entity_id
_entity_poly.type
_entity_poly.pdbx_seq_one_letter_code
_entity_poly.pdbx_strand_id
1 'polypeptide(L)'
;MYIVTQVAPYRDGPAGVHGVLAQASTGLAELGRMHGLEPVTVTDVADVAPAELDNGGVLALFTIGETPFTDPQRTAISAAWRAGRLAVLGVHSATDACHTWDDYGRVLGARFDGHPWTQDFDVDVVDPAHPATAHLGPTLAWHDEVYLFTGLRPDARVLLRLAEGQVDMGVPGARSPDCGFPLAWCHTEGGGRTFYSALGHFPGAWETPDHLRYLGGGLAWLLTSD
;
A
#
# COMPACT_ATOMS: atom_id res chain seq x y z
N MET A 1 5.25 15.02 -1.99
CA MET A 1 4.94 13.57 -1.90
C MET A 1 6.21 12.79 -2.19
N TYR A 2 6.70 12.02 -1.24
CA TYR A 2 7.83 11.11 -1.46
C TYR A 2 7.33 9.77 -1.95
N ILE A 3 7.90 9.24 -3.03
CA ILE A 3 7.54 7.97 -3.63
C ILE A 3 8.74 7.05 -3.52
N VAL A 4 8.67 6.06 -2.64
CA VAL A 4 9.74 5.09 -2.38
C VAL A 4 9.38 3.77 -3.05
N THR A 5 10.20 3.38 -4.04
CA THR A 5 10.07 2.11 -4.77
C THR A 5 11.32 1.25 -4.62
N GLN A 6 11.98 1.35 -3.48
CA GLN A 6 13.22 0.63 -3.21
C GLN A 6 12.95 -0.82 -2.82
N VAL A 7 13.67 -1.74 -3.50
CA VAL A 7 13.65 -3.18 -3.23
C VAL A 7 14.95 -3.58 -2.56
N ALA A 8 14.87 -4.42 -1.53
CA ALA A 8 16.07 -4.93 -0.87
C ALA A 8 16.90 -5.80 -1.84
N PRO A 9 18.24 -5.63 -1.89
CA PRO A 9 19.11 -6.27 -2.89
C PRO A 9 18.99 -7.80 -2.96
N TYR A 10 18.68 -8.49 -1.86
CA TYR A 10 18.54 -9.95 -1.83
C TYR A 10 17.24 -10.47 -2.50
N ARG A 11 16.32 -9.57 -2.86
CA ARG A 11 15.08 -9.87 -3.59
C ARG A 11 15.18 -9.57 -5.08
N ASP A 12 16.27 -8.95 -5.53
CA ASP A 12 16.57 -8.69 -6.93
C ASP A 12 17.02 -9.98 -7.63
N GLY A 13 16.09 -10.89 -7.91
CA GLY A 13 16.31 -11.97 -8.86
C GLY A 13 16.39 -11.43 -10.29
N PRO A 14 16.99 -12.19 -11.25
CA PRO A 14 17.19 -11.77 -12.65
C PRO A 14 15.88 -11.49 -13.43
N ALA A 15 14.73 -11.72 -12.86
CA ALA A 15 13.40 -11.41 -13.41
C ALA A 15 12.70 -10.25 -12.72
N GLY A 16 13.37 -9.53 -11.82
CA GLY A 16 12.82 -8.44 -11.03
C GLY A 16 11.42 -8.79 -10.50
N VAL A 17 11.31 -9.28 -9.27
CA VAL A 17 10.05 -9.68 -8.65
C VAL A 17 8.98 -8.58 -8.75
N HIS A 18 9.42 -7.35 -9.04
CA HIS A 18 8.56 -6.19 -9.25
C HIS A 18 9.03 -5.34 -10.44
N GLY A 19 9.05 -5.95 -11.64
CA GLY A 19 9.30 -5.22 -12.90
C GLY A 19 8.33 -4.05 -13.16
N VAL A 20 7.31 -3.92 -12.31
CA VAL A 20 6.28 -2.88 -12.31
C VAL A 20 6.69 -1.59 -11.59
N LEU A 21 7.82 -1.55 -10.86
CA LEU A 21 8.17 -0.41 -10.01
C LEU A 21 8.29 0.92 -10.77
N ALA A 22 8.78 0.88 -12.01
CA ALA A 22 8.89 2.08 -12.83
C ALA A 22 7.50 2.64 -13.21
N GLN A 23 6.57 1.76 -13.62
CA GLN A 23 5.18 2.12 -13.92
C GLN A 23 4.47 2.63 -12.66
N ALA A 24 4.64 1.93 -11.54
CA ALA A 24 4.10 2.33 -10.24
C ALA A 24 4.60 3.71 -9.81
N SER A 25 5.91 3.96 -9.89
CA SER A 25 6.49 5.26 -9.57
C SER A 25 5.94 6.37 -10.47
N THR A 26 5.80 6.10 -11.78
CA THR A 26 5.22 7.04 -12.73
C THR A 26 3.76 7.33 -12.42
N GLY A 27 2.95 6.29 -12.22
CA GLY A 27 1.52 6.43 -11.89
C GLY A 27 1.28 7.17 -10.57
N LEU A 28 2.05 6.83 -9.53
CA LEU A 28 1.96 7.52 -8.23
C LEU A 28 2.39 9.00 -8.35
N ALA A 29 3.41 9.30 -9.17
CA ALA A 29 3.83 10.68 -9.40
C ALA A 29 2.74 11.48 -10.15
N GLU A 30 2.11 10.88 -11.15
CA GLU A 30 1.00 11.51 -11.87
C GLU A 30 -0.20 11.77 -10.94
N LEU A 31 -0.60 10.77 -10.15
CA LEU A 31 -1.64 10.93 -9.13
C LEU A 31 -1.28 12.04 -8.14
N GLY A 32 -0.05 12.11 -7.67
CA GLY A 32 0.42 13.19 -6.80
C GLY A 32 0.19 14.57 -7.43
N ARG A 33 0.60 14.76 -8.68
CA ARG A 33 0.41 16.05 -9.41
C ARG A 33 -1.07 16.39 -9.58
N MET A 34 -1.91 15.41 -9.93
CA MET A 34 -3.36 15.62 -10.06
C MET A 34 -4.01 16.11 -8.75
N HIS A 35 -3.42 15.77 -7.60
CA HIS A 35 -3.86 16.22 -6.28
C HIS A 35 -3.07 17.42 -5.72
N GLY A 36 -2.34 18.14 -6.59
CA GLY A 36 -1.61 19.36 -6.21
C GLY A 36 -0.34 19.12 -5.38
N LEU A 37 0.19 17.91 -5.40
CA LEU A 37 1.44 17.57 -4.74
C LEU A 37 2.63 17.67 -5.70
N GLU A 38 3.81 17.96 -5.15
CA GLU A 38 5.08 17.88 -5.87
C GLU A 38 5.70 16.51 -5.57
N PRO A 39 5.67 15.53 -6.52
CA PRO A 39 6.21 14.21 -6.30
C PRO A 39 7.74 14.21 -6.39
N VAL A 40 8.38 13.54 -5.45
CA VAL A 40 9.81 13.22 -5.43
C VAL A 40 9.96 11.71 -5.46
N THR A 41 10.48 11.18 -6.57
CA THR A 41 10.82 9.75 -6.65
C THR A 41 12.14 9.51 -5.92
N VAL A 42 12.09 8.61 -4.96
CA VAL A 42 13.22 8.24 -4.11
C VAL A 42 13.76 6.89 -4.58
N THR A 43 14.96 6.89 -5.13
CA THR A 43 15.67 5.68 -5.57
C THR A 43 16.54 5.08 -4.46
N ASP A 44 17.01 5.91 -3.55
CA ASP A 44 17.66 5.49 -2.31
C ASP A 44 17.12 6.31 -1.14
N VAL A 45 16.58 5.64 -0.14
CA VAL A 45 16.03 6.31 1.06
C VAL A 45 17.09 7.04 1.86
N ALA A 46 18.39 6.69 1.70
CA ALA A 46 19.49 7.40 2.33
C ALA A 46 19.59 8.87 1.87
N ASP A 47 19.08 9.19 0.69
CA ASP A 47 19.09 10.55 0.14
C ASP A 47 18.02 11.48 0.76
N VAL A 48 17.07 10.91 1.54
CA VAL A 48 15.98 11.69 2.14
C VAL A 48 16.36 12.10 3.57
N ALA A 49 16.49 13.39 3.80
CA ALA A 49 16.79 13.89 5.14
C ALA A 49 15.60 13.63 6.10
N PRO A 50 15.82 13.22 7.37
CA PRO A 50 14.75 13.02 8.35
C PRO A 50 13.85 14.25 8.52
N ALA A 51 14.40 15.45 8.44
CA ALA A 51 13.66 16.71 8.53
C ALA A 51 12.66 16.90 7.39
N GLU A 52 12.92 16.37 6.19
CA GLU A 52 12.00 16.43 5.06
C GLU A 52 10.79 15.53 5.30
N LEU A 53 10.98 14.37 5.91
CA LEU A 53 9.89 13.47 6.31
C LEU A 53 9.04 14.07 7.44
N ASP A 54 9.65 14.83 8.34
CA ASP A 54 8.95 15.50 9.44
C ASP A 54 8.17 16.74 8.98
N ASN A 55 8.54 17.37 7.85
CA ASN A 55 7.83 18.51 7.27
C ASN A 55 6.41 18.15 6.76
N GLY A 56 6.13 16.87 6.62
CA GLY A 56 4.79 16.40 6.28
C GLY A 56 4.56 16.13 4.80
N GLY A 57 3.30 15.86 4.48
CA GLY A 57 2.87 15.50 3.12
C GLY A 57 2.45 14.03 3.01
N VAL A 58 2.80 13.36 1.92
CA VAL A 58 2.47 11.95 1.68
C VAL A 58 3.73 11.14 1.43
N LEU A 59 3.88 10.04 2.14
CA LEU A 59 4.86 8.99 1.89
C LEU A 59 4.18 7.83 1.17
N ALA A 60 4.45 7.66 -0.12
CA ALA A 60 3.97 6.53 -0.91
C ALA A 60 5.04 5.43 -0.93
N LEU A 61 4.64 4.22 -0.57
CA LEU A 61 5.50 3.07 -0.41
C LEU A 61 5.06 1.95 -1.35
N PHE A 62 5.95 1.56 -2.25
CA PHE A 62 5.89 0.30 -2.98
C PHE A 62 7.26 -0.36 -2.83
N THR A 63 7.50 -0.91 -1.67
CA THR A 63 8.80 -1.43 -1.23
C THR A 63 8.68 -2.91 -0.88
N ILE A 64 9.81 -3.62 -0.87
CA ILE A 64 9.86 -5.03 -0.43
C ILE A 64 11.15 -5.30 0.33
N GLY A 65 11.05 -6.11 1.38
CA GLY A 65 12.17 -6.50 2.22
C GLY A 65 12.66 -5.36 3.12
N GLU A 66 13.88 -5.44 3.60
CA GLU A 66 14.44 -4.42 4.49
C GLU A 66 14.84 -3.16 3.71
N THR A 67 13.88 -2.26 3.52
CA THR A 67 14.20 -0.90 3.04
C THR A 67 15.08 -0.21 4.08
N PRO A 68 16.25 0.32 3.69
CA PRO A 68 17.29 0.74 4.64
C PRO A 68 17.02 2.13 5.26
N PHE A 69 15.79 2.34 5.75
CA PHE A 69 15.51 3.53 6.56
C PHE A 69 16.37 3.54 7.81
N THR A 70 17.08 4.63 8.03
CA THR A 70 17.86 4.86 9.25
C THR A 70 16.95 5.08 10.45
N ASP A 71 17.45 4.87 11.67
CA ASP A 71 16.67 5.11 12.89
C ASP A 71 16.15 6.56 13.03
N PRO A 72 16.91 7.61 12.65
CA PRO A 72 16.36 8.96 12.59
C PRO A 72 15.21 9.12 11.61
N GLN A 73 15.24 8.48 10.43
CA GLN A 73 14.14 8.50 9.46
C GLN A 73 12.90 7.75 9.98
N ARG A 74 13.10 6.55 10.56
CA ARG A 74 12.02 5.77 11.20
C ARG A 74 11.34 6.57 12.30
N THR A 75 12.12 7.26 13.12
CA THR A 75 11.61 8.12 14.18
C THR A 75 10.82 9.30 13.61
N ALA A 76 11.36 9.98 12.60
CA ALA A 76 10.71 11.12 11.94
C ALA A 76 9.38 10.71 11.29
N ILE A 77 9.36 9.60 10.52
CA ILE A 77 8.15 9.07 9.89
C ILE A 77 7.09 8.74 10.94
N SER A 78 7.44 7.97 11.99
CA SER A 78 6.50 7.59 13.05
C SER A 78 5.94 8.81 13.79
N ALA A 79 6.78 9.79 14.10
CA ALA A 79 6.37 11.00 14.80
C ALA A 79 5.50 11.91 13.93
N ALA A 80 5.90 12.15 12.68
CA ALA A 80 5.14 12.96 11.73
C ALA A 80 3.78 12.34 11.41
N TRP A 81 3.75 11.02 11.21
CA TRP A 81 2.51 10.28 10.96
C TRP A 81 1.56 10.40 12.16
N ARG A 82 1.98 10.07 13.39
CA ARG A 82 1.12 10.19 14.57
C ARG A 82 0.61 11.60 14.82
N ALA A 83 1.39 12.61 14.44
CA ALA A 83 1.02 14.01 14.56
C ALA A 83 0.13 14.52 13.41
N GLY A 84 -0.21 13.68 12.43
CA GLY A 84 -1.04 14.06 11.28
C GLY A 84 -0.33 14.95 10.25
N ARG A 85 0.99 15.13 10.37
CA ARG A 85 1.75 15.89 9.36
C ARG A 85 2.08 15.06 8.13
N LEU A 86 2.34 13.76 8.30
CA LEU A 86 2.68 12.81 7.23
C LEU A 86 1.55 11.78 7.09
N ALA A 87 0.99 11.65 5.90
CA ALA A 87 0.09 10.55 5.54
C ALA A 87 0.85 9.44 4.82
N VAL A 88 0.36 8.20 4.88
CA VAL A 88 1.01 7.05 4.25
C VAL A 88 0.09 6.39 3.23
N LEU A 89 0.60 6.21 2.02
CA LEU A 89 0.01 5.42 0.95
C LEU A 89 0.83 4.15 0.76
N GLY A 90 0.36 3.01 1.23
CA GLY A 90 1.00 1.71 0.99
C GLY A 90 0.40 1.02 -0.22
N VAL A 91 1.25 0.49 -1.09
CA VAL A 91 0.81 -0.26 -2.27
C VAL A 91 1.51 -1.61 -2.30
N HIS A 92 0.73 -2.64 -2.55
CA HIS A 92 1.15 -4.01 -2.82
C HIS A 92 2.16 -4.51 -1.78
N SER A 93 3.42 -4.76 -2.17
CA SER A 93 4.47 -5.30 -1.32
C SER A 93 4.93 -4.38 -0.17
N ALA A 94 4.36 -3.18 -0.04
CA ALA A 94 4.72 -2.30 1.07
C ALA A 94 4.55 -2.97 2.45
N THR A 95 3.60 -3.90 2.61
CA THR A 95 3.41 -4.65 3.87
C THR A 95 4.43 -5.78 4.07
N ASP A 96 5.19 -6.17 3.03
CA ASP A 96 6.33 -7.11 3.08
C ASP A 96 7.67 -6.38 3.18
N ALA A 97 7.70 -5.29 3.92
CA ALA A 97 8.92 -4.49 4.07
C ALA A 97 9.18 -4.12 5.53
N CYS A 98 10.42 -3.70 5.81
CA CYS A 98 10.83 -3.15 7.10
C CYS A 98 10.46 -4.06 8.29
N HIS A 99 10.77 -5.36 8.20
CA HIS A 99 10.44 -6.36 9.23
C HIS A 99 11.12 -6.08 10.56
N THR A 100 12.27 -5.38 10.56
CA THR A 100 13.01 -4.99 11.77
C THR A 100 12.52 -3.68 12.38
N TRP A 101 11.49 -3.04 11.81
CA TRP A 101 10.91 -1.81 12.33
C TRP A 101 9.51 -2.08 12.90
N ASP A 102 9.41 -2.19 14.23
CA ASP A 102 8.19 -2.60 14.93
C ASP A 102 6.97 -1.72 14.60
N ASP A 103 7.14 -0.40 14.58
CA ASP A 103 6.06 0.54 14.26
C ASP A 103 5.56 0.43 12.81
N TYR A 104 6.35 -0.13 11.88
CA TYR A 104 6.00 -0.14 10.46
C TYR A 104 4.68 -0.85 10.16
N GLY A 105 4.48 -2.04 10.75
CA GLY A 105 3.20 -2.76 10.62
C GLY A 105 2.01 -2.00 11.21
N ARG A 106 2.24 -1.22 12.29
CA ARG A 106 1.23 -0.34 12.87
C ARG A 106 0.87 0.80 11.94
N VAL A 107 1.87 1.40 11.29
CA VAL A 107 1.66 2.47 10.30
C VAL A 107 0.92 1.95 9.07
N LEU A 108 1.28 0.78 8.52
CA LEU A 108 0.63 0.18 7.36
C LEU A 108 -0.73 -0.45 7.69
N GLY A 109 -0.95 -0.83 8.94
CA GLY A 109 -2.19 -1.42 9.42
C GLY A 109 -2.19 -2.95 9.47
N ALA A 110 -1.24 -3.62 8.83
CA ALA A 110 -1.03 -5.07 8.85
C ALA A 110 0.39 -5.43 8.41
N ARG A 111 0.73 -6.72 8.50
CA ARG A 111 1.94 -7.32 7.92
C ARG A 111 1.55 -8.37 6.88
N PHE A 112 2.31 -8.41 5.78
CA PHE A 112 2.21 -9.48 4.79
C PHE A 112 2.59 -10.83 5.39
N ASP A 113 1.84 -11.89 5.01
CA ASP A 113 2.02 -13.24 5.52
C ASP A 113 1.96 -14.31 4.41
N GLY A 114 2.22 -13.93 3.17
CA GLY A 114 2.29 -14.80 2.00
C GLY A 114 1.22 -14.51 0.95
N HIS A 115 1.39 -15.15 -0.21
CA HIS A 115 0.45 -15.10 -1.36
C HIS A 115 0.43 -16.46 -2.07
N PRO A 116 -0.32 -17.46 -1.59
CA PRO A 116 -0.35 -18.79 -2.21
C PRO A 116 -0.95 -18.79 -3.61
N TRP A 117 -1.69 -17.76 -3.98
CA TRP A 117 -2.41 -17.66 -5.24
C TRP A 117 -1.99 -16.44 -6.05
N THR A 118 -1.83 -16.65 -7.36
CA THR A 118 -1.70 -15.61 -8.38
C THR A 118 -2.65 -15.99 -9.50
N GLN A 119 -3.76 -15.26 -9.66
CA GLN A 119 -4.86 -15.68 -10.52
C GLN A 119 -5.84 -14.54 -10.81
N ASP A 120 -6.82 -14.82 -11.66
CA ASP A 120 -8.02 -14.01 -11.76
C ASP A 120 -8.94 -14.27 -10.57
N PHE A 121 -9.56 -13.22 -10.04
CA PHE A 121 -10.53 -13.30 -8.94
C PHE A 121 -11.48 -12.11 -8.95
N ASP A 122 -12.62 -12.28 -8.29
CA ASP A 122 -13.56 -11.20 -8.04
C ASP A 122 -13.24 -10.50 -6.71
N VAL A 123 -13.36 -9.18 -6.72
CA VAL A 123 -13.15 -8.30 -5.58
C VAL A 123 -14.47 -7.68 -5.17
N ASP A 124 -14.90 -7.89 -3.94
CA ASP A 124 -16.07 -7.24 -3.38
C ASP A 124 -15.71 -5.83 -2.86
N VAL A 125 -16.52 -4.84 -3.25
CA VAL A 125 -16.46 -3.49 -2.71
C VAL A 125 -17.23 -3.45 -1.40
N VAL A 126 -16.49 -3.48 -0.29
CA VAL A 126 -17.07 -3.52 1.07
C VAL A 126 -17.62 -2.17 1.49
N ASP A 127 -16.96 -1.09 1.08
CA ASP A 127 -17.31 0.27 1.43
C ASP A 127 -17.46 1.14 0.18
N PRO A 128 -18.65 1.21 -0.42
CA PRO A 128 -18.90 2.00 -1.62
C PRO A 128 -19.00 3.51 -1.35
N ALA A 129 -18.96 3.96 -0.10
CA ALA A 129 -19.02 5.38 0.23
C ALA A 129 -17.65 6.05 0.34
N HIS A 130 -16.57 5.26 0.38
CA HIS A 130 -15.23 5.81 0.47
C HIS A 130 -14.80 6.44 -0.88
N PRO A 131 -14.07 7.58 -0.90
CA PRO A 131 -13.63 8.22 -2.15
C PRO A 131 -12.88 7.30 -3.11
N ALA A 132 -12.11 6.34 -2.58
CA ALA A 132 -11.39 5.35 -3.39
C ALA A 132 -12.32 4.40 -4.15
N THR A 133 -13.45 4.04 -3.59
CA THR A 133 -14.33 2.97 -4.09
C THR A 133 -15.66 3.46 -4.64
N ALA A 134 -16.02 4.71 -4.42
CA ALA A 134 -17.32 5.27 -4.78
C ALA A 134 -17.66 5.22 -6.29
N HIS A 135 -16.66 5.05 -7.15
CA HIS A 135 -16.86 4.93 -8.59
C HIS A 135 -16.92 3.48 -9.09
N LEU A 136 -16.60 2.52 -8.20
CA LEU A 136 -16.58 1.10 -8.54
C LEU A 136 -17.99 0.51 -8.43
N GLY A 137 -18.26 -0.54 -9.22
CA GLY A 137 -19.41 -1.39 -9.00
C GLY A 137 -19.31 -2.19 -7.70
N PRO A 138 -20.34 -2.97 -7.33
CA PRO A 138 -20.32 -3.77 -6.11
C PRO A 138 -19.24 -4.85 -6.12
N THR A 139 -18.85 -5.30 -7.31
CA THR A 139 -17.80 -6.31 -7.54
C THR A 139 -17.02 -5.93 -8.79
N LEU A 140 -15.72 -6.19 -8.81
CA LEU A 140 -14.87 -6.02 -9.99
C LEU A 140 -13.98 -7.27 -10.19
N ALA A 141 -13.77 -7.65 -11.46
CA ALA A 141 -12.83 -8.71 -11.82
C ALA A 141 -11.41 -8.14 -11.79
N TRP A 142 -10.46 -8.89 -11.23
CA TRP A 142 -9.08 -8.48 -11.08
C TRP A 142 -8.12 -9.65 -11.28
N HIS A 143 -6.89 -9.36 -11.68
CA HIS A 143 -5.79 -10.33 -11.77
C HIS A 143 -4.62 -9.85 -10.94
N ASP A 144 -4.28 -10.59 -9.89
CA ASP A 144 -3.16 -10.22 -9.01
C ASP A 144 -2.72 -11.42 -8.13
N GLU A 145 -1.79 -11.17 -7.23
CA GLU A 145 -1.49 -12.01 -6.09
C GLU A 145 -2.53 -11.82 -4.99
N VAL A 146 -3.07 -12.91 -4.46
CA VAL A 146 -3.96 -12.84 -3.29
C VAL A 146 -3.14 -12.88 -2.03
N TYR A 147 -2.98 -11.72 -1.40
CA TYR A 147 -2.19 -11.55 -0.18
C TYR A 147 -2.93 -12.07 1.06
N LEU A 148 -2.16 -12.74 1.90
CA LEU A 148 -2.53 -13.05 3.28
C LEU A 148 -1.89 -12.02 4.20
N PHE A 149 -2.59 -11.67 5.28
CA PHE A 149 -2.11 -10.70 6.26
C PHE A 149 -2.21 -11.22 7.67
N THR A 150 -1.31 -10.78 8.52
CA THR A 150 -1.36 -10.95 9.97
C THR A 150 -1.40 -9.58 10.65
N GLY A 151 -2.04 -9.54 11.83
CA GLY A 151 -2.06 -8.34 12.67
C GLY A 151 -2.82 -7.16 12.05
N LEU A 152 -3.83 -7.42 11.19
CA LEU A 152 -4.70 -6.33 10.72
C LEU A 152 -5.30 -5.60 11.93
N ARG A 153 -5.14 -4.28 11.94
CA ARG A 153 -5.66 -3.43 13.00
C ARG A 153 -7.17 -3.62 13.17
N PRO A 154 -7.69 -3.73 14.40
CA PRO A 154 -9.13 -3.93 14.63
C PRO A 154 -9.97 -2.70 14.24
N ASP A 155 -9.35 -1.51 14.15
CA ASP A 155 -9.97 -0.26 13.71
C ASP A 155 -9.75 0.04 12.22
N ALA A 156 -9.09 -0.87 11.46
CA ALA A 156 -8.96 -0.73 10.03
C ALA A 156 -10.31 -0.82 9.32
N ARG A 157 -10.64 0.20 8.54
CA ARG A 157 -11.82 0.24 7.67
C ARG A 157 -11.48 -0.48 6.37
N VAL A 158 -11.94 -1.72 6.22
CA VAL A 158 -11.74 -2.51 5.00
C VAL A 158 -12.60 -1.93 3.88
N LEU A 159 -11.99 -1.69 2.73
CA LEU A 159 -12.61 -1.08 1.55
C LEU A 159 -12.88 -2.10 0.45
N LEU A 160 -11.93 -3.00 0.24
CA LEU A 160 -11.99 -4.09 -0.75
C LEU A 160 -11.66 -5.42 -0.07
N ARG A 161 -12.30 -6.48 -0.52
CA ARG A 161 -12.09 -7.85 -0.04
C ARG A 161 -12.16 -8.83 -1.20
N LEU A 162 -11.42 -9.93 -1.12
CA LEU A 162 -11.62 -11.06 -2.02
C LEU A 162 -13.05 -11.59 -1.88
N ALA A 163 -13.73 -11.81 -2.99
CA ALA A 163 -15.05 -12.42 -2.98
C ALA A 163 -14.99 -13.87 -2.47
N GLU A 164 -16.08 -14.36 -1.92
CA GLU A 164 -16.13 -15.68 -1.32
C GLU A 164 -15.91 -16.79 -2.37
N GLY A 165 -15.15 -17.83 -1.99
CA GLY A 165 -14.94 -19.01 -2.83
C GLY A 165 -13.98 -18.83 -4.00
N GLN A 166 -13.26 -17.70 -4.09
CA GLN A 166 -12.37 -17.39 -5.23
C GLN A 166 -11.03 -18.14 -5.19
N VAL A 167 -10.64 -18.76 -4.08
CA VAL A 167 -9.32 -19.39 -3.91
C VAL A 167 -9.45 -20.87 -3.58
N ASP A 168 -8.53 -21.68 -4.12
CA ASP A 168 -8.40 -23.10 -3.79
C ASP A 168 -7.59 -23.26 -2.49
N MET A 169 -8.26 -23.72 -1.44
CA MET A 169 -7.66 -23.98 -0.14
C MET A 169 -6.80 -25.25 -0.11
N GLY A 170 -6.74 -26.02 -1.21
CA GLY A 170 -5.90 -27.22 -1.35
C GLY A 170 -4.46 -26.92 -1.78
N VAL A 171 -4.13 -25.68 -2.18
CA VAL A 171 -2.76 -25.37 -2.61
C VAL A 171 -1.80 -25.25 -1.42
N PRO A 172 -0.50 -25.56 -1.59
CA PRO A 172 0.49 -25.40 -0.54
C PRO A 172 0.57 -23.95 -0.01
N GLY A 173 0.54 -23.78 1.29
CA GLY A 173 0.57 -22.47 1.95
C GLY A 173 -0.79 -21.79 2.06
N ALA A 174 -1.85 -22.36 1.47
CA ALA A 174 -3.21 -21.85 1.63
C ALA A 174 -3.66 -21.93 3.10
N ARG A 175 -4.21 -20.84 3.58
CA ARG A 175 -4.83 -20.71 4.90
C ARG A 175 -5.81 -19.57 4.93
N SER A 176 -6.75 -19.60 5.86
CA SER A 176 -7.67 -18.50 6.13
C SER A 176 -7.12 -17.65 7.28
N PRO A 177 -6.68 -16.42 7.05
CA PRO A 177 -6.26 -15.54 8.13
C PRO A 177 -7.45 -15.13 9.01
N ASP A 178 -7.22 -14.78 10.26
CA ASP A 178 -8.27 -14.32 11.18
C ASP A 178 -8.99 -13.06 10.66
N CYS A 179 -8.29 -12.21 9.92
CA CYS A 179 -8.86 -11.02 9.26
C CYS A 179 -9.62 -11.33 7.96
N GLY A 180 -9.70 -12.60 7.53
CA GLY A 180 -10.17 -12.99 6.20
C GLY A 180 -9.20 -12.55 5.11
N PHE A 181 -9.74 -12.11 3.96
CA PHE A 181 -8.95 -11.73 2.78
C PHE A 181 -9.18 -10.25 2.41
N PRO A 182 -8.79 -9.28 3.27
CA PRO A 182 -8.87 -7.88 2.90
C PRO A 182 -7.86 -7.58 1.79
N LEU A 183 -8.25 -6.78 0.79
CA LEU A 183 -7.38 -6.36 -0.31
C LEU A 183 -7.05 -4.86 -0.23
N ALA A 184 -7.84 -4.10 0.51
CA ALA A 184 -7.57 -2.70 0.78
C ALA A 184 -8.23 -2.25 2.08
N TRP A 185 -7.58 -1.30 2.74
CA TRP A 185 -8.10 -0.67 3.94
C TRP A 185 -7.55 0.75 4.12
N CYS A 186 -8.20 1.49 4.97
CA CYS A 186 -7.66 2.72 5.52
C CYS A 186 -7.85 2.76 7.05
N HIS A 187 -7.04 3.54 7.74
CA HIS A 187 -7.16 3.77 9.17
C HIS A 187 -6.57 5.10 9.59
N THR A 188 -6.92 5.51 10.79
CA THR A 188 -6.36 6.70 11.44
C THR A 188 -5.82 6.35 12.82
N GLU A 189 -4.77 7.05 13.27
CA GLU A 189 -4.28 6.95 14.64
C GLU A 189 -3.67 8.27 15.07
N GLY A 190 -4.21 8.86 16.14
CA GLY A 190 -3.90 10.25 16.45
C GLY A 190 -4.35 11.14 15.30
N GLY A 191 -3.44 11.91 14.70
CA GLY A 191 -3.69 12.63 13.46
C GLY A 191 -3.27 11.87 12.20
N GLY A 192 -2.59 10.70 12.35
CA GLY A 192 -2.03 9.93 11.25
C GLY A 192 -3.08 9.23 10.40
N ARG A 193 -2.89 9.24 9.08
CA ARG A 193 -3.77 8.58 8.11
C ARG A 193 -2.95 7.62 7.27
N THR A 194 -3.49 6.42 7.05
CA THR A 194 -2.93 5.43 6.14
C THR A 194 -4.03 4.88 5.23
N PHE A 195 -3.72 4.79 3.95
CA PHE A 195 -4.46 4.02 2.95
C PHE A 195 -3.53 2.94 2.41
N TYR A 196 -4.01 1.71 2.34
CA TYR A 196 -3.27 0.59 1.78
C TYR A 196 -4.09 -0.16 0.74
N SER A 197 -3.41 -0.57 -0.34
CA SER A 197 -3.94 -1.46 -1.39
C SER A 197 -2.98 -2.62 -1.63
N ALA A 198 -3.47 -3.85 -1.57
CA ALA A 198 -2.72 -5.04 -1.96
C ALA A 198 -2.59 -5.19 -3.48
N LEU A 199 -3.45 -4.51 -4.24
CA LEU A 199 -3.49 -4.60 -5.69
C LEU A 199 -2.38 -3.78 -6.34
N GLY A 200 -1.82 -4.27 -7.46
CA GLY A 200 -0.84 -3.52 -8.24
C GLY A 200 0.46 -4.25 -8.61
N HIS A 201 0.50 -5.60 -8.48
CA HIS A 201 1.68 -6.40 -8.84
C HIS A 201 2.01 -6.33 -10.33
N PHE A 202 1.01 -6.35 -11.20
CA PHE A 202 1.20 -6.43 -12.63
C PHE A 202 1.17 -5.05 -13.32
N PRO A 203 1.95 -4.87 -14.40
CA PRO A 203 1.96 -3.60 -15.16
C PRO A 203 0.57 -3.15 -15.62
N GLY A 204 -0.30 -4.09 -16.04
CA GLY A 204 -1.65 -3.79 -16.48
C GLY A 204 -2.53 -3.08 -15.44
N ALA A 205 -2.25 -3.26 -14.14
CA ALA A 205 -2.93 -2.50 -13.10
C ALA A 205 -2.71 -0.99 -13.26
N TRP A 206 -1.48 -0.60 -13.57
CA TRP A 206 -1.06 0.81 -13.71
C TRP A 206 -1.48 1.46 -15.03
N GLU A 207 -2.02 0.65 -15.96
CA GLU A 207 -2.62 1.10 -17.22
C GLU A 207 -4.16 1.16 -17.14
N THR A 208 -4.75 0.64 -16.06
CA THR A 208 -6.20 0.57 -15.85
C THR A 208 -6.72 1.86 -15.23
N PRO A 209 -7.59 2.64 -15.92
CA PRO A 209 -8.08 3.93 -15.43
C PRO A 209 -8.82 3.82 -14.09
N ASP A 210 -9.61 2.76 -13.88
CA ASP A 210 -10.35 2.56 -12.63
C ASP A 210 -9.42 2.28 -11.45
N HIS A 211 -8.29 1.56 -11.66
CA HIS A 211 -7.29 1.36 -10.62
C HIS A 211 -6.57 2.67 -10.24
N LEU A 212 -6.17 3.46 -11.24
CA LEU A 212 -5.57 4.77 -10.98
C LEU A 212 -6.56 5.70 -10.27
N ARG A 213 -7.83 5.70 -10.66
CA ARG A 213 -8.88 6.46 -10.00
C ARG A 213 -9.11 5.99 -8.57
N TYR A 214 -9.07 4.68 -8.34
CA TYR A 214 -9.16 4.07 -7.02
C TYR A 214 -8.00 4.53 -6.10
N LEU A 215 -6.76 4.42 -6.55
CA LEU A 215 -5.60 4.92 -5.79
C LEU A 215 -5.66 6.44 -5.59
N GLY A 216 -6.10 7.19 -6.60
CA GLY A 216 -6.33 8.64 -6.52
C GLY A 216 -7.37 9.01 -5.46
N GLY A 217 -8.46 8.26 -5.36
CA GLY A 217 -9.46 8.43 -4.30
C GLY A 217 -8.91 8.13 -2.91
N GLY A 218 -8.02 7.13 -2.78
CA GLY A 218 -7.26 6.87 -1.56
C GLY A 218 -6.35 8.03 -1.18
N LEU A 219 -5.63 8.58 -2.17
CA LEU A 219 -4.78 9.76 -1.97
C LEU A 219 -5.61 10.99 -1.59
N ALA A 220 -6.76 11.21 -2.22
CA ALA A 220 -7.67 12.30 -1.87
C ALA A 220 -8.11 12.19 -0.39
N TRP A 221 -8.48 10.98 0.05
CA TRP A 221 -8.86 10.74 1.45
C TRP A 221 -7.70 11.02 2.43
N LEU A 222 -6.46 10.65 2.07
CA LEU A 222 -5.27 10.96 2.88
C LEU A 222 -5.05 12.46 3.06
N LEU A 223 -5.47 13.28 2.09
CA LEU A 223 -5.29 14.73 2.08
C LEU A 223 -6.46 15.50 2.71
N THR A 224 -7.54 14.83 3.12
CA THR A 224 -8.64 15.52 3.81
C THR A 224 -8.16 16.03 5.18
N SER A 225 -8.58 17.24 5.52
CA SER A 225 -8.48 17.76 6.91
C SER A 225 -9.69 17.25 7.71
N ASP A 226 -9.48 16.96 8.98
CA ASP A 226 -10.59 16.71 9.91
C ASP A 226 -11.39 17.99 10.15
#